data_46fc52260e6da42e85281412d6c0b916
#
_entry.id   46fc52260e6da42e85281412d6c0b916
#
_cell.length_a   1.000
_cell.length_b   1.000
_cell.length_c   1.000
_cell.angle_alpha   90.00
_cell.angle_beta   90.00
_cell.angle_gamma   90.00
#
_symmetry.space_group_name_H-M   'P 1'
#
loop_
_entity.id
_entity.type
_entity.pdbx_description
1 polymer ?
#
loop_
_entity_poly.entity_id
_entity_poly.type
_entity_poly.pdbx_seq_one_letter_code
_entity_poly.pdbx_strand_id
1 'polypeptide(L)'
;AGTVFDGKSLLPLLTGATTRHHEVLHWSSGGLNGEWAVRQGDWKLHALRDQRELIHLTDDPAEARNLAAQYPDKVRALTALHEAWLEPMAEPITGGSKRWGAAGGEDTQRAKERAAKKASRKQERAPGKQSGPTTPP
;
A
#
# COMPACT_ATOMS: atom_id res chain seq x y z
N ALA A 1 -13.42 -33.77 -8.00
CA ALA A 1 -13.54 -32.37 -8.37
C ALA A 1 -12.14 -31.89 -8.78
N GLY A 2 -12.00 -31.40 -10.01
CA GLY A 2 -10.72 -30.88 -10.52
C GLY A 2 -10.41 -29.54 -9.87
N THR A 3 -9.16 -29.30 -9.52
CA THR A 3 -8.69 -27.99 -9.06
C THR A 3 -8.71 -27.02 -10.23
N VAL A 4 -9.41 -25.91 -10.08
CA VAL A 4 -9.36 -24.79 -11.05
C VAL A 4 -8.16 -23.94 -10.68
N PHE A 5 -7.25 -23.75 -11.62
CA PHE A 5 -6.09 -22.88 -11.46
C PHE A 5 -6.37 -21.51 -12.07
N ASP A 6 -6.00 -20.44 -11.39
CA ASP A 6 -6.10 -19.08 -11.90
C ASP A 6 -5.04 -18.78 -12.96
N GLY A 7 -3.93 -19.52 -12.92
CA GLY A 7 -2.84 -19.40 -13.87
C GLY A 7 -3.17 -19.99 -15.24
N LYS A 8 -2.67 -19.36 -16.29
CA LYS A 8 -2.73 -19.85 -17.67
C LYS A 8 -1.39 -20.45 -18.10
N SER A 9 -1.42 -21.42 -19.02
CA SER A 9 -0.19 -21.97 -19.60
C SER A 9 0.57 -20.90 -20.38
N LEU A 10 1.87 -20.77 -20.14
CA LEU A 10 2.75 -19.88 -20.91
C LEU A 10 3.12 -20.45 -22.29
N LEU A 11 2.81 -21.73 -22.58
CA LEU A 11 3.21 -22.38 -23.82
C LEU A 11 2.75 -21.63 -25.08
N PRO A 12 1.50 -21.13 -25.20
CA PRO A 12 1.07 -20.36 -26.36
C PRO A 12 1.89 -19.08 -26.58
N LEU A 13 2.34 -18.44 -25.50
CA LEU A 13 3.19 -17.26 -25.60
C LEU A 13 4.60 -17.63 -26.05
N LEU A 14 5.18 -18.69 -25.51
CA LEU A 14 6.52 -19.19 -25.84
C LEU A 14 6.62 -19.72 -27.27
N THR A 15 5.53 -20.29 -27.79
CA THR A 15 5.47 -20.79 -29.18
C THR A 15 5.04 -19.73 -30.20
N GLY A 16 4.77 -18.49 -29.77
CA GLY A 16 4.31 -17.42 -30.65
C GLY A 16 2.84 -17.57 -31.10
N ALA A 17 2.08 -18.51 -30.55
CA ALA A 17 0.66 -18.68 -30.84
C ALA A 17 -0.21 -17.54 -30.31
N THR A 18 0.28 -16.79 -29.36
CA THR A 18 -0.33 -15.55 -28.85
C THR A 18 0.75 -14.56 -28.45
N THR A 19 0.43 -13.26 -28.53
CA THR A 19 1.28 -12.16 -28.06
C THR A 19 0.86 -11.63 -26.69
N ARG A 20 -0.32 -12.07 -26.19
CA ARG A 20 -0.85 -11.67 -24.88
C ARG A 20 -1.26 -12.89 -24.07
N HIS A 21 -0.80 -12.94 -22.84
CA HIS A 21 -1.13 -14.03 -21.92
C HIS A 21 -2.44 -13.78 -21.15
N HIS A 22 -2.63 -12.54 -20.70
CA HIS A 22 -3.84 -12.08 -20.03
C HIS A 22 -4.37 -10.81 -20.69
N GLU A 23 -5.68 -10.72 -20.83
CA GLU A 23 -6.33 -9.50 -21.32
C GLU A 23 -6.40 -8.42 -20.24
N VAL A 24 -6.62 -8.86 -19.01
CA VAL A 24 -6.67 -7.99 -17.84
C VAL A 24 -5.71 -8.52 -16.78
N LEU A 25 -4.97 -7.64 -16.15
CA LEU A 25 -4.10 -7.92 -15.02
C LEU A 25 -4.55 -7.08 -13.83
N HIS A 26 -4.58 -7.69 -12.66
CA HIS A 26 -4.98 -7.05 -11.41
C HIS A 26 -3.88 -7.15 -10.36
N TRP A 27 -3.70 -6.10 -9.59
CA TRP A 27 -2.84 -6.03 -8.41
C TRP A 27 -3.63 -5.43 -7.27
N SER A 28 -3.53 -5.98 -6.08
CA SER A 28 -4.18 -5.48 -4.88
C SER A 28 -3.29 -5.73 -3.65
N SER A 29 -3.05 -4.68 -2.88
CA SER A 29 -2.26 -4.73 -1.64
C SER A 29 -3.08 -4.38 -0.39
N GLY A 30 -4.40 -4.53 -0.42
CA GLY A 30 -5.24 -4.22 0.74
C GLY A 30 -6.72 -4.02 0.42
N GLY A 31 -7.23 -4.67 -0.63
CA GLY A 31 -8.62 -4.53 -1.07
C GLY A 31 -8.93 -3.14 -1.65
N LEU A 32 -10.21 -2.76 -1.68
CA LEU A 32 -10.67 -1.49 -2.28
C LEU A 32 -10.15 -0.24 -1.55
N ASN A 33 -9.83 -0.34 -0.27
CA ASN A 33 -9.33 0.79 0.53
C ASN A 33 -7.79 0.88 0.56
N GLY A 34 -7.10 -0.09 -0.05
CA GLY A 34 -5.65 -0.13 -0.18
C GLY A 34 -5.17 0.44 -1.51
N GLU A 35 -3.94 0.08 -1.82
CA GLU A 35 -3.35 0.34 -3.12
C GLU A 35 -3.71 -0.81 -4.07
N TRP A 36 -4.17 -0.48 -5.27
CA TRP A 36 -4.47 -1.45 -6.29
C TRP A 36 -4.22 -0.90 -7.69
N ALA A 37 -4.08 -1.79 -8.65
CA ALA A 37 -3.98 -1.43 -10.04
C ALA A 37 -4.70 -2.44 -10.91
N VAL A 38 -5.17 -1.99 -12.08
CA VAL A 38 -5.71 -2.82 -13.13
C VAL A 38 -5.15 -2.38 -14.47
N ARG A 39 -4.76 -3.34 -15.29
CA ARG A 39 -4.32 -3.09 -16.66
C ARG A 39 -5.20 -3.87 -17.63
N GLN A 40 -5.73 -3.18 -18.63
CA GLN A 40 -6.41 -3.76 -19.76
C GLN A 40 -5.82 -3.21 -21.07
N GLY A 41 -5.15 -4.07 -21.79
CA GLY A 41 -4.41 -3.65 -22.99
C GLY A 41 -3.30 -2.66 -22.63
N ASP A 42 -3.34 -1.49 -23.22
CA ASP A 42 -2.34 -0.42 -23.02
C ASP A 42 -2.75 0.57 -21.94
N TRP A 43 -3.94 0.42 -21.37
CA TRP A 43 -4.42 1.25 -20.29
C TRP A 43 -4.14 0.62 -18.93
N LYS A 44 -3.54 1.39 -18.04
CA LYS A 44 -3.32 1.04 -16.63
C LYS A 44 -4.00 2.10 -15.76
N LEU A 45 -4.84 1.63 -14.85
CA LEU A 45 -5.38 2.46 -13.77
C LEU A 45 -4.71 2.04 -12.46
N HIS A 46 -4.05 2.98 -11.81
CA HIS A 46 -3.51 2.84 -10.47
C HIS A 46 -4.37 3.63 -9.50
N ALA A 47 -4.61 3.06 -8.35
CA ALA A 47 -5.44 3.64 -7.31
C ALA A 47 -4.77 3.53 -5.95
N LEU A 48 -4.67 4.65 -5.26
CA LEU A 48 -4.21 4.73 -3.88
C LEU A 48 -5.20 5.59 -3.10
N ARG A 49 -5.97 4.98 -2.22
CA ARG A 49 -7.08 5.62 -1.49
C ARG A 49 -8.05 6.30 -2.48
N ASP A 50 -8.21 7.62 -2.42
CA ASP A 50 -9.08 8.40 -3.29
C ASP A 50 -8.38 8.90 -4.58
N GLN A 51 -7.07 8.69 -4.68
CA GLN A 51 -6.31 9.09 -5.87
C GLN A 51 -6.44 8.04 -6.97
N ARG A 52 -6.57 8.52 -8.20
CA ARG A 52 -6.66 7.70 -9.42
C ARG A 52 -5.68 8.24 -10.44
N GLU A 53 -4.85 7.35 -10.98
CA GLU A 53 -3.89 7.66 -12.03
C GLU A 53 -4.16 6.74 -13.21
N LEU A 54 -4.58 7.32 -14.33
CA LEU A 54 -4.80 6.60 -15.57
C LEU A 54 -3.65 6.88 -16.53
N ILE A 55 -3.05 5.82 -17.04
CA ILE A 55 -1.85 5.88 -17.86
C ILE A 55 -2.09 5.11 -19.14
N HIS A 56 -1.61 5.63 -20.27
CA HIS A 56 -1.54 4.91 -21.53
C HIS A 56 -0.11 4.45 -21.79
N LEU A 57 0.18 3.20 -21.48
CA LEU A 57 1.54 2.65 -21.39
C LEU A 57 2.32 2.68 -22.69
N THR A 58 1.64 2.62 -23.85
CA THR A 58 2.32 2.71 -25.15
C THR A 58 2.89 4.10 -25.40
N ASP A 59 2.17 5.14 -25.00
CA ASP A 59 2.57 6.55 -25.20
C ASP A 59 3.41 7.08 -24.06
N ASP A 60 3.28 6.45 -22.87
CA ASP A 60 3.95 6.88 -21.64
C ASP A 60 4.42 5.67 -20.81
N PRO A 61 5.47 4.98 -21.26
CA PRO A 61 6.01 3.84 -20.53
C PRO A 61 6.68 4.23 -19.21
N ALA A 62 6.98 5.51 -19.00
CA ALA A 62 7.52 6.04 -17.74
C ALA A 62 6.43 6.37 -16.71
N GLU A 63 5.14 6.24 -17.09
CA GLU A 63 4.00 6.51 -16.22
C GLU A 63 3.99 7.93 -15.61
N ALA A 64 4.46 8.93 -16.38
CA ALA A 64 4.67 10.29 -15.90
C ALA A 64 3.42 11.18 -16.03
N ARG A 65 2.44 10.80 -16.87
CA ARG A 65 1.25 11.60 -17.16
C ARG A 65 -0.02 10.93 -16.67
N ASN A 66 -0.72 11.58 -15.76
CA ASN A 66 -2.04 11.14 -15.33
C ASN A 66 -3.11 11.65 -16.31
N LEU A 67 -3.81 10.73 -16.97
CA LEU A 67 -4.88 10.99 -17.92
C LEU A 67 -6.30 10.84 -17.32
N ALA A 68 -6.42 10.60 -16.02
CA ALA A 68 -7.71 10.29 -15.37
C ALA A 68 -8.78 11.38 -15.59
N ALA A 69 -8.37 12.64 -15.53
CA ALA A 69 -9.29 13.77 -15.77
C ALA A 69 -9.78 13.87 -17.23
N GLN A 70 -8.96 13.38 -18.18
CA GLN A 70 -9.29 13.44 -19.62
C GLN A 70 -10.20 12.27 -20.06
N TYR A 71 -10.08 11.13 -19.37
CA TYR A 71 -10.80 9.88 -19.72
C TYR A 71 -11.58 9.29 -18.54
N PRO A 72 -12.57 10.04 -17.98
CA PRO A 72 -13.30 9.58 -16.78
C PRO A 72 -14.09 8.28 -17.02
N ASP A 73 -14.56 8.06 -18.26
CA ASP A 73 -15.27 6.82 -18.60
C ASP A 73 -14.36 5.60 -18.57
N LYS A 74 -13.11 5.76 -19.01
CA LYS A 74 -12.10 4.70 -18.92
C LYS A 74 -11.75 4.39 -17.47
N VAL A 75 -11.64 5.41 -16.63
CA VAL A 75 -11.44 5.24 -15.17
C VAL A 75 -12.59 4.42 -14.58
N ARG A 76 -13.86 4.77 -14.87
CA ARG A 76 -15.03 4.02 -14.38
C ARG A 76 -15.02 2.57 -14.87
N ALA A 77 -14.75 2.34 -16.15
CA ALA A 77 -14.72 1.01 -16.73
C ALA A 77 -13.64 0.11 -16.08
N LEU A 78 -12.43 0.63 -15.89
CA LEU A 78 -11.33 -0.11 -15.26
C LEU A 78 -11.57 -0.34 -13.76
N THR A 79 -12.18 0.62 -13.06
CA THR A 79 -12.60 0.45 -11.67
C THR A 79 -13.63 -0.68 -11.54
N ALA A 80 -14.66 -0.69 -12.38
CA ALA A 80 -15.67 -1.76 -12.39
C ALA A 80 -15.06 -3.14 -12.69
N LEU A 81 -14.08 -3.22 -13.58
CA LEU A 81 -13.34 -4.48 -13.82
C LEU A 81 -12.59 -4.95 -12.58
N HIS A 82 -11.98 -4.06 -11.84
CA HIS A 82 -11.26 -4.41 -10.61
C HIS A 82 -12.22 -4.84 -9.49
N GLU A 83 -13.34 -4.14 -9.33
CA GLU A 83 -14.38 -4.48 -8.35
C GLU A 83 -14.99 -5.86 -8.65
N ALA A 84 -15.34 -6.14 -9.90
CA ALA A 84 -15.86 -7.44 -10.31
C ALA A 84 -14.84 -8.58 -10.11
N TRP A 85 -13.55 -8.30 -10.22
CA TRP A 85 -12.50 -9.26 -9.94
C TRP A 85 -12.36 -9.53 -8.43
N LEU A 86 -12.57 -8.52 -7.58
CA LEU A 86 -12.51 -8.66 -6.11
C LEU A 86 -13.72 -9.37 -5.52
N GLU A 87 -14.91 -9.24 -6.11
CA GLU A 87 -16.16 -9.75 -5.57
C GLU A 87 -16.13 -11.25 -5.19
N PRO A 88 -15.61 -12.17 -6.06
CA PRO A 88 -15.51 -13.59 -5.71
C PRO A 88 -14.35 -13.94 -4.78
N MET A 89 -13.46 -12.96 -4.47
CA MET A 89 -12.31 -13.22 -3.60
C MET A 89 -12.74 -13.28 -2.15
N ALA A 90 -12.22 -14.29 -1.44
CA ALA A 90 -12.36 -14.33 0.01
C ALA A 90 -11.78 -13.05 0.63
N GLU A 91 -12.43 -12.55 1.67
CA GLU A 91 -11.85 -11.50 2.51
C GLU A 91 -10.38 -11.85 2.80
N PRO A 92 -9.44 -10.93 2.57
CA PRO A 92 -8.04 -11.18 2.86
C PRO A 92 -7.93 -11.68 4.29
N ILE A 93 -7.32 -12.83 4.51
CA ILE A 93 -6.99 -13.33 5.86
C ILE A 93 -5.90 -12.40 6.44
N THR A 94 -6.14 -11.12 6.40
CA THR A 94 -5.32 -10.09 7.01
C THR A 94 -5.66 -9.95 8.50
N GLY A 95 -5.78 -11.08 9.20
CA GLY A 95 -5.38 -11.10 10.59
C GLY A 95 -3.93 -10.60 10.74
N GLY A 96 -3.12 -10.61 9.68
CA GLY A 96 -1.78 -10.03 9.61
C GLY A 96 -1.75 -8.50 9.66
N SER A 97 -2.66 -7.80 9.04
CA SER A 97 -2.67 -6.33 9.06
C SER A 97 -3.08 -5.77 10.41
N LYS A 98 -4.06 -6.39 11.09
CA LYS A 98 -4.38 -6.03 12.48
C LYS A 98 -3.26 -6.44 13.45
N ARG A 99 -2.58 -7.56 13.17
CA ARG A 99 -1.47 -8.03 14.00
C ARG A 99 -0.20 -7.21 13.80
N TRP A 100 0.06 -6.75 12.57
CA TRP A 100 1.19 -5.83 12.29
C TRP A 100 0.94 -4.42 12.84
N GLY A 101 -0.28 -3.90 12.76
CA GLY A 101 -0.69 -2.64 13.40
C GLY A 101 -0.83 -2.74 14.93
N ALA A 102 -1.29 -3.88 15.46
CA ALA A 102 -1.37 -4.12 16.89
C ALA A 102 0.00 -4.35 17.53
N ALA A 103 0.92 -5.05 16.87
CA ALA A 103 2.31 -5.17 17.31
C ALA A 103 3.03 -3.81 17.30
N GLY A 104 2.75 -2.95 16.29
CA GLY A 104 3.23 -1.57 16.28
C GLY A 104 2.63 -0.71 17.40
N GLY A 105 1.42 -1.00 17.88
CA GLY A 105 0.78 -0.33 19.00
C GLY A 105 1.44 -0.67 20.34
N GLU A 106 1.69 -1.93 20.62
CA GLU A 106 2.35 -2.36 21.85
C GLU A 106 3.84 -1.96 21.89
N ASP A 107 4.55 -2.06 20.79
CA ASP A 107 5.94 -1.60 20.71
C ASP A 107 6.04 -0.07 20.82
N THR A 108 5.07 0.68 20.29
CA THR A 108 5.01 2.13 20.44
C THR A 108 4.71 2.52 21.89
N GLN A 109 3.83 1.79 22.57
CA GLN A 109 3.53 2.01 23.98
C GLN A 109 4.73 1.70 24.89
N ARG A 110 5.38 0.54 24.68
CA ARG A 110 6.62 0.18 25.37
C ARG A 110 7.78 1.14 25.07
N ALA A 111 7.87 1.65 23.85
CA ALA A 111 8.86 2.68 23.50
C ALA A 111 8.60 3.99 24.22
N LYS A 112 7.34 4.43 24.32
CA LYS A 112 6.94 5.61 25.10
C LYS A 112 7.21 5.45 26.59
N GLU A 113 6.90 4.28 27.17
CA GLU A 113 7.19 3.97 28.58
C GLU A 113 8.71 3.94 28.86
N ARG A 114 9.50 3.35 27.97
CA ARG A 114 10.98 3.38 28.08
C ARG A 114 11.54 4.78 27.95
N ALA A 115 10.99 5.62 27.06
CA ALA A 115 11.40 7.02 26.90
C ALA A 115 11.03 7.84 28.13
N ALA A 116 9.83 7.67 28.70
CA ALA A 116 9.40 8.32 29.94
C ALA A 116 10.27 7.92 31.14
N LYS A 117 10.59 6.62 31.27
CA LYS A 117 11.46 6.12 32.36
C LYS A 117 12.91 6.60 32.23
N LYS A 118 13.38 6.82 30.98
CA LYS A 118 14.71 7.39 30.72
C LYS A 118 14.75 8.90 31.03
N ALA A 119 13.66 9.62 30.75
CA ALA A 119 13.53 11.04 31.05
C ALA A 119 13.50 11.31 32.57
N SER A 120 12.73 10.55 33.35
CA SER A 120 12.68 10.67 34.81
C SER A 120 14.03 10.37 35.48
N ARG A 121 14.74 9.34 35.02
CA ARG A 121 16.10 9.02 35.49
C ARG A 121 17.13 10.11 35.17
N LYS A 122 16.95 10.84 34.05
CA LYS A 122 17.84 11.94 33.69
C LYS A 122 17.58 13.17 34.57
N GLN A 123 16.34 13.39 34.98
CA GLN A 123 15.95 14.50 35.86
C GLN A 123 16.45 14.29 37.33
N GLU A 124 16.43 13.04 37.79
CA GLU A 124 16.93 12.62 39.10
C GLU A 124 18.46 12.68 39.24
N ARG A 125 19.17 12.58 38.10
CA ARG A 125 20.64 12.67 38.02
C ARG A 125 21.20 14.06 37.77
N ALA A 126 20.36 15.08 37.62
CA ALA A 126 20.83 16.48 37.46
C ALA A 126 21.37 16.98 38.79
N PRO A 127 22.67 17.35 38.92
CA PRO A 127 23.23 17.84 40.17
C PRO A 127 22.61 19.20 40.49
N GLY A 128 22.05 19.30 41.67
CA GLY A 128 21.52 20.54 42.20
C GLY A 128 22.59 21.63 42.22
N LYS A 129 22.36 22.70 41.48
CA LYS A 129 23.17 23.91 41.53
C LYS A 129 22.95 24.54 42.91
N GLN A 130 23.86 24.29 43.83
CA GLN A 130 23.93 25.04 45.09
C GLN A 130 24.39 26.47 44.77
N SER A 131 23.46 27.40 44.89
CA SER A 131 23.77 28.82 44.97
C SER A 131 24.37 29.11 46.34
N GLY A 132 25.67 29.36 46.40
CA GLY A 132 26.37 29.84 47.61
C GLY A 132 25.94 31.27 47.97
N PRO A 133 25.96 31.64 49.25
CA PRO A 133 25.57 32.97 49.71
C PRO A 133 26.62 34.01 49.34
N THR A 134 26.22 35.09 48.67
CA THR A 134 27.00 36.26 48.41
C THR A 134 26.99 37.15 49.70
N THR A 135 28.13 37.31 50.31
CA THR A 135 28.31 38.30 51.39
C THR A 135 28.70 39.66 50.78
N PRO A 136 28.04 40.76 51.08
CA PRO A 136 28.50 42.13 50.74
C PRO A 136 29.44 42.68 51.78
N PRO A 137 30.25 43.74 51.44
CA PRO A 137 31.32 44.33 52.28
C PRO A 137 30.83 45.08 53.45
#